data_3d8d4545fb81563d30836f86b400e8c3
#
_entry.id   3d8d4545fb81563d30836f86b400e8c3
#
_cell.length_a   1.000
_cell.length_b   1.000
_cell.length_c   1.000
_cell.angle_alpha   90.00
_cell.angle_beta   90.00
_cell.angle_gamma   90.00
#
_symmetry.space_group_name_H-M   'P 1'
#
loop_
_entity.id
_entity.type
_entity.pdbx_description
1 polymer ?
#
loop_
_entity_poly.entity_id
_entity_poly.type
_entity_poly.pdbx_seq_one_letter_code
_entity_poly.pdbx_strand_id
1 'polypeptide(L)'
;MENTIHLRLTELQPSQFYVSEKKLAEINNWFRPEELSGFAPIPVRLLDGLPVMTDGHTRAVAALLAGLDEVPLVWDEDELDWEMYRNCVAECRRRGVNSPADLLGRVISEAEYAEKWDRWCDEMHAEVVNGRVTLREAALTPALLAELIRLSGDWEAEGSCHGYRKNTPADIEGNRIFLAEDGAEPIGYLFGHRETAEKASSIMPEGTPFFELEELYVRPEYRRFGIGKRLFAFAEQAVSEDAEFLMLSTATKNWRAILHFYLEELGMEFWSARLFKKL
;
A
#
# COMPACT_ATOMS: atom_id res chain seq x y z
N MET A 1 10.68 -18.14 -31.73
CA MET A 1 10.20 -17.13 -32.73
C MET A 1 9.82 -15.93 -31.87
N GLU A 2 10.61 -14.85 -31.94
CA GLU A 2 10.27 -13.60 -31.27
C GLU A 2 8.91 -13.15 -31.79
N ASN A 3 7.95 -13.01 -30.89
CA ASN A 3 6.60 -12.54 -31.21
C ASN A 3 6.70 -11.01 -31.40
N THR A 4 7.17 -10.59 -32.58
CA THR A 4 7.33 -9.16 -32.90
C THR A 4 5.95 -8.50 -32.92
N ILE A 5 5.76 -7.48 -32.13
CA ILE A 5 4.53 -6.70 -32.08
C ILE A 5 4.58 -5.69 -33.24
N HIS A 6 3.60 -5.74 -34.12
CA HIS A 6 3.43 -4.79 -35.23
C HIS A 6 2.23 -3.86 -34.93
N LEU A 7 2.40 -2.91 -34.03
CA LEU A 7 1.42 -1.88 -33.69
C LEU A 7 2.11 -0.51 -33.76
N ARG A 8 1.36 0.48 -34.17
CA ARG A 8 1.78 1.89 -34.09
C ARG A 8 1.56 2.42 -32.68
N LEU A 9 2.31 3.44 -32.30
CA LEU A 9 2.10 4.11 -31.01
C LEU A 9 0.67 4.63 -30.89
N THR A 10 0.10 5.15 -31.95
CA THR A 10 -1.28 5.67 -31.99
C THR A 10 -2.36 4.59 -31.84
N GLU A 11 -2.01 3.30 -31.92
CA GLU A 11 -2.92 2.17 -31.71
C GLU A 11 -2.86 1.65 -30.25
N LEU A 12 -1.92 2.15 -29.43
CA LEU A 12 -1.76 1.74 -28.05
C LEU A 12 -2.60 2.56 -27.10
N GLN A 13 -3.17 1.92 -26.09
CA GLN A 13 -3.85 2.59 -24.98
C GLN A 13 -2.87 2.92 -23.85
N PRO A 14 -2.67 4.20 -23.48
CA PRO A 14 -1.91 4.55 -22.28
C PRO A 14 -2.59 4.10 -20.99
N SER A 15 -1.80 3.72 -20.00
CA SER A 15 -2.21 3.55 -18.62
C SER A 15 -1.82 4.74 -17.73
N GLN A 16 -1.33 5.82 -18.32
CA GLN A 16 -0.90 7.05 -17.67
C GLN A 16 -1.46 8.26 -18.43
N PHE A 17 -1.91 9.30 -17.72
CA PHE A 17 -2.59 10.44 -18.36
C PHE A 17 -1.82 11.77 -18.23
N TYR A 18 -0.63 11.79 -17.65
CA TYR A 18 0.35 12.89 -17.66
C TYR A 18 1.75 12.37 -17.90
N VAL A 19 2.63 13.22 -18.43
CA VAL A 19 4.06 12.95 -18.62
C VAL A 19 4.87 14.01 -17.89
N SER A 20 5.92 13.59 -17.18
CA SER A 20 6.84 14.51 -16.50
C SER A 20 7.74 15.18 -17.52
N GLU A 21 7.76 16.54 -17.50
CA GLU A 21 8.67 17.36 -18.31
C GLU A 21 10.14 16.99 -18.05
N LYS A 22 10.51 16.73 -16.81
CA LYS A 22 11.88 16.33 -16.43
C LYS A 22 12.25 14.99 -17.06
N LYS A 23 11.40 13.98 -16.94
CA LYS A 23 11.65 12.66 -17.55
C LYS A 23 11.73 12.77 -19.08
N LEU A 24 10.91 13.63 -19.70
CA LEU A 24 10.95 13.86 -21.13
C LEU A 24 12.26 14.56 -21.53
N ALA A 25 12.73 15.54 -20.79
CA ALA A 25 14.01 16.19 -21.03
C ALA A 25 15.19 15.21 -20.89
N GLU A 26 15.16 14.31 -19.90
CA GLU A 26 16.17 13.27 -19.73
C GLU A 26 16.23 12.32 -20.94
N ILE A 27 15.05 11.91 -21.48
CA ILE A 27 14.99 11.07 -22.70
C ILE A 27 15.56 11.83 -23.89
N ASN A 28 15.20 13.09 -24.10
CA ASN A 28 15.67 13.91 -25.21
C ASN A 28 17.20 14.10 -25.23
N ASN A 29 17.89 13.95 -24.10
CA ASN A 29 19.36 14.02 -24.03
C ASN A 29 20.05 12.85 -24.78
N TRP A 30 19.47 11.68 -24.79
CA TRP A 30 20.07 10.48 -25.39
C TRP A 30 19.31 9.93 -26.58
N PHE A 31 18.02 10.19 -26.71
CA PHE A 31 17.19 9.67 -27.79
C PHE A 31 17.64 10.20 -29.15
N ARG A 32 17.79 9.28 -30.13
CA ARG A 32 18.16 9.58 -31.50
C ARG A 32 17.16 8.92 -32.43
N PRO A 33 16.28 9.68 -33.12
CA PRO A 33 15.24 9.13 -33.98
C PRO A 33 15.78 8.28 -35.12
N GLU A 34 16.98 8.59 -35.57
CA GLU A 34 17.64 7.90 -36.70
C GLU A 34 18.24 6.54 -36.28
N GLU A 35 18.40 6.31 -34.98
CA GLU A 35 19.04 5.10 -34.45
C GLU A 35 18.26 4.53 -33.26
N LEU A 36 17.34 3.58 -33.55
CA LEU A 36 16.50 2.94 -32.51
C LEU A 36 17.17 1.75 -31.82
N SER A 37 18.42 1.42 -32.15
CA SER A 37 19.13 0.29 -31.51
C SER A 37 19.32 0.46 -30.01
N GLY A 38 19.40 1.72 -29.53
CA GLY A 38 19.45 2.06 -28.10
C GLY A 38 18.10 2.36 -27.45
N PHE A 39 17.01 2.30 -28.21
CA PHE A 39 15.67 2.56 -27.70
C PHE A 39 15.14 1.34 -26.97
N ALA A 40 14.98 1.43 -25.65
CA ALA A 40 14.40 0.36 -24.86
C ALA A 40 12.95 0.10 -25.31
N PRO A 41 12.58 -1.14 -25.68
CA PRO A 41 11.24 -1.46 -26.12
C PRO A 41 10.16 -0.99 -25.15
N ILE A 42 9.02 -0.57 -25.67
CA ILE A 42 7.87 -0.20 -24.85
C ILE A 42 7.09 -1.48 -24.52
N PRO A 43 6.89 -1.79 -23.22
CA PRO A 43 6.13 -2.97 -22.83
C PRO A 43 4.64 -2.74 -23.03
N VAL A 44 3.98 -3.75 -23.58
CA VAL A 44 2.56 -3.75 -23.95
C VAL A 44 1.91 -5.03 -23.45
N ARG A 45 0.72 -4.92 -22.86
CA ARG A 45 -0.12 -6.05 -22.48
C ARG A 45 -1.48 -5.97 -23.15
N LEU A 46 -1.99 -7.10 -23.63
CA LEU A 46 -3.38 -7.17 -24.07
C LEU A 46 -4.28 -7.27 -22.85
N LEU A 47 -4.97 -6.18 -22.50
CA LEU A 47 -5.87 -6.08 -21.36
C LEU A 47 -7.30 -5.84 -21.85
N ASP A 48 -8.18 -6.80 -21.61
CA ASP A 48 -9.58 -6.77 -22.06
C ASP A 48 -9.75 -6.47 -23.56
N GLY A 49 -8.82 -7.00 -24.37
CA GLY A 49 -8.80 -6.80 -25.83
C GLY A 49 -8.12 -5.52 -26.31
N LEU A 50 -7.61 -4.68 -25.41
CA LEU A 50 -6.88 -3.46 -25.74
C LEU A 50 -5.37 -3.67 -25.58
N PRO A 51 -4.52 -3.22 -26.52
CA PRO A 51 -3.08 -3.18 -26.37
C PRO A 51 -2.71 -2.01 -25.45
N VAL A 52 -2.49 -2.30 -24.18
CA VAL A 52 -2.20 -1.31 -23.14
C VAL A 52 -0.70 -1.20 -22.92
N MET A 53 -0.20 0.02 -22.91
CA MET A 53 1.16 0.32 -22.45
C MET A 53 1.24 0.17 -20.93
N THR A 54 2.14 -0.67 -20.45
CA THR A 54 2.38 -0.86 -19.02
C THR A 54 3.49 0.06 -18.51
N ASP A 55 4.40 0.49 -19.40
CA ASP A 55 5.44 1.49 -19.15
C ASP A 55 5.81 2.23 -20.45
N GLY A 56 6.77 3.13 -20.39
CA GLY A 56 7.36 3.80 -21.55
C GLY A 56 6.56 4.95 -22.12
N HIS A 57 5.56 5.48 -21.43
CA HIS A 57 4.71 6.60 -21.88
C HIS A 57 5.53 7.82 -22.28
N THR A 58 6.57 8.18 -21.51
CA THR A 58 7.47 9.29 -21.83
C THR A 58 8.29 9.01 -23.09
N ARG A 59 8.73 7.75 -23.29
CA ARG A 59 9.44 7.32 -24.51
C ARG A 59 8.55 7.43 -25.74
N ALA A 60 7.29 7.02 -25.60
CA ALA A 60 6.30 7.13 -26.69
C ALA A 60 6.06 8.60 -27.08
N VAL A 61 5.93 9.50 -26.09
CA VAL A 61 5.79 10.95 -26.33
C VAL A 61 7.03 11.50 -27.03
N ALA A 62 8.24 11.14 -26.59
CA ALA A 62 9.49 11.57 -27.24
C ALA A 62 9.57 11.10 -28.71
N ALA A 63 9.18 9.84 -28.98
CA ALA A 63 9.15 9.29 -30.33
C ALA A 63 8.15 10.05 -31.23
N LEU A 64 6.93 10.30 -30.76
CA LEU A 64 5.91 11.05 -31.50
C LEU A 64 6.34 12.51 -31.75
N LEU A 65 6.98 13.17 -30.80
CA LEU A 65 7.56 14.52 -30.98
C LEU A 65 8.64 14.54 -32.09
N ALA A 66 9.35 13.42 -32.24
CA ALA A 66 10.35 13.24 -33.30
C ALA A 66 9.74 12.78 -34.64
N GLY A 67 8.40 12.63 -34.71
CA GLY A 67 7.68 12.20 -35.92
C GLY A 67 7.65 10.70 -36.17
N LEU A 68 7.99 9.89 -35.16
CA LEU A 68 7.95 8.43 -35.23
C LEU A 68 6.65 7.90 -34.63
N ASP A 69 5.92 7.06 -35.38
CA ASP A 69 4.73 6.33 -34.91
C ASP A 69 5.01 4.81 -34.74
N GLU A 70 6.21 4.38 -35.10
CA GLU A 70 6.65 2.99 -34.97
C GLU A 70 7.97 2.95 -34.19
N VAL A 71 7.99 2.20 -33.09
CA VAL A 71 9.15 1.96 -32.22
C VAL A 71 9.16 0.50 -31.78
N PRO A 72 10.29 0.00 -31.25
CA PRO A 72 10.33 -1.34 -30.66
C PRO A 72 9.31 -1.53 -29.54
N LEU A 73 8.50 -2.57 -29.65
CA LEU A 73 7.52 -2.99 -28.66
C LEU A 73 7.85 -4.38 -28.14
N VAL A 74 7.47 -4.70 -26.92
CA VAL A 74 7.62 -6.02 -26.30
C VAL A 74 6.36 -6.39 -25.54
N TRP A 75 5.99 -7.67 -25.54
CA TRP A 75 4.91 -8.15 -24.69
C TRP A 75 5.40 -8.12 -23.23
N ASP A 76 4.59 -7.51 -22.39
CA ASP A 76 4.81 -7.52 -20.94
C ASP A 76 4.28 -8.83 -20.37
N GLU A 77 5.17 -9.65 -19.85
CA GLU A 77 4.87 -10.95 -19.23
C GLU A 77 4.93 -10.90 -17.71
N ASP A 78 5.21 -9.72 -17.11
CA ASP A 78 5.31 -9.55 -15.67
C ASP A 78 3.94 -9.77 -15.00
N GLU A 79 3.98 -10.32 -13.80
CA GLU A 79 2.81 -10.45 -12.92
C GLU A 79 2.56 -9.11 -12.21
N LEU A 80 1.70 -8.30 -12.80
CA LEU A 80 1.32 -6.98 -12.30
C LEU A 80 -0.11 -7.00 -11.74
N ASP A 81 -0.46 -5.99 -10.92
CA ASP A 81 -1.84 -5.81 -10.47
C ASP A 81 -2.73 -5.28 -11.61
N TRP A 82 -3.34 -6.20 -12.35
CA TRP A 82 -4.16 -5.88 -13.53
C TRP A 82 -5.45 -5.13 -13.19
N GLU A 83 -5.93 -5.19 -11.97
CA GLU A 83 -7.06 -4.38 -11.52
C GLU A 83 -6.66 -2.90 -11.46
N MET A 84 -5.48 -2.60 -10.92
CA MET A 84 -4.93 -1.24 -10.95
C MET A 84 -4.76 -0.72 -12.38
N TYR A 85 -4.23 -1.54 -13.29
CA TYR A 85 -4.09 -1.14 -14.70
C TYR A 85 -5.43 -0.87 -15.37
N ARG A 86 -6.49 -1.68 -15.09
CA ARG A 86 -7.84 -1.39 -15.58
C ARG A 86 -8.35 -0.03 -15.09
N ASN A 87 -8.13 0.29 -13.82
CA ASN A 87 -8.52 1.59 -13.26
C ASN A 87 -7.73 2.74 -13.91
N CYS A 88 -6.41 2.58 -14.12
CA CYS A 88 -5.60 3.54 -14.86
C CYS A 88 -6.11 3.77 -16.28
N VAL A 89 -6.42 2.70 -17.02
CA VAL A 89 -6.97 2.78 -18.39
C VAL A 89 -8.34 3.45 -18.40
N ALA A 90 -9.22 3.08 -17.47
CA ALA A 90 -10.54 3.69 -17.36
C ALA A 90 -10.45 5.21 -17.12
N GLU A 91 -9.56 5.63 -16.23
CA GLU A 91 -9.32 7.04 -15.95
C GLU A 91 -8.67 7.77 -17.13
N CYS A 92 -7.68 7.16 -17.81
CA CYS A 92 -7.13 7.69 -19.06
C CYS A 92 -8.23 7.99 -20.06
N ARG A 93 -9.10 7.03 -20.33
CA ARG A 93 -10.21 7.17 -21.28
C ARG A 93 -11.23 8.21 -20.85
N ARG A 94 -11.56 8.27 -19.56
CA ARG A 94 -12.45 9.30 -18.98
C ARG A 94 -11.89 10.71 -19.18
N ARG A 95 -10.57 10.87 -19.17
CA ARG A 95 -9.86 12.12 -19.42
C ARG A 95 -9.58 12.38 -20.91
N GLY A 96 -10.02 11.51 -21.81
CA GLY A 96 -9.80 11.63 -23.25
C GLY A 96 -8.38 11.26 -23.67
N VAL A 97 -7.69 10.39 -22.92
CA VAL A 97 -6.39 9.83 -23.28
C VAL A 97 -6.61 8.41 -23.81
N ASN A 98 -6.69 8.29 -25.14
CA ASN A 98 -6.99 7.03 -25.85
C ASN A 98 -5.77 6.52 -26.63
N SER A 99 -4.77 7.36 -26.82
CA SER A 99 -3.51 7.03 -27.48
C SER A 99 -2.36 7.86 -26.90
N PRO A 100 -1.09 7.48 -27.08
CA PRO A 100 0.05 8.30 -26.69
C PRO A 100 0.08 9.70 -27.33
N ALA A 101 -0.58 9.91 -28.47
CA ALA A 101 -0.71 11.21 -29.11
C ALA A 101 -1.49 12.22 -28.20
N ASP A 102 -2.43 11.72 -27.41
CA ASP A 102 -3.19 12.56 -26.47
C ASP A 102 -2.35 13.04 -25.27
N LEU A 103 -1.17 12.42 -25.06
CA LEU A 103 -0.21 12.82 -24.03
C LEU A 103 0.66 14.00 -24.46
N LEU A 104 0.75 14.35 -25.75
CA LEU A 104 1.56 15.47 -26.25
C LEU A 104 1.18 16.79 -25.61
N GLY A 105 -0.10 17.00 -25.32
CA GLY A 105 -0.60 18.18 -24.62
C GLY A 105 -0.67 18.03 -23.08
N ARG A 106 -0.08 16.98 -22.53
CA ARG A 106 -0.17 16.61 -21.09
C ARG A 106 1.20 16.45 -20.43
N VAL A 107 2.21 17.08 -21.00
CA VAL A 107 3.54 17.21 -20.38
C VAL A 107 3.46 18.32 -19.34
N ILE A 108 3.77 18.00 -18.10
CA ILE A 108 3.63 18.90 -16.94
C ILE A 108 4.90 18.93 -16.10
N SER A 109 5.05 19.98 -15.30
CA SER A 109 6.17 20.15 -14.37
C SER A 109 6.24 19.01 -13.35
N GLU A 110 7.40 18.79 -12.76
CA GLU A 110 7.60 17.75 -11.74
C GLU A 110 6.67 17.91 -10.51
N ALA A 111 6.47 19.17 -10.07
CA ALA A 111 5.57 19.46 -8.96
C ALA A 111 4.10 19.12 -9.29
N GLU A 112 3.64 19.48 -10.49
CA GLU A 112 2.31 19.12 -10.95
C GLU A 112 2.15 17.62 -11.19
N TYR A 113 3.23 16.95 -11.66
CA TYR A 113 3.21 15.49 -11.87
C TYR A 113 3.06 14.75 -10.54
N ALA A 114 3.81 15.14 -9.51
CA ALA A 114 3.68 14.60 -8.17
C ALA A 114 2.27 14.83 -7.59
N GLU A 115 1.68 15.99 -7.85
CA GLU A 115 0.33 16.31 -7.35
C GLU A 115 -0.80 15.63 -8.14
N LYS A 116 -0.70 15.61 -9.48
CA LYS A 116 -1.82 15.20 -10.33
C LYS A 116 -1.78 13.75 -10.77
N TRP A 117 -0.57 13.14 -10.79
CA TRP A 117 -0.36 11.75 -11.19
C TRP A 117 0.02 10.86 -10.01
N ASP A 118 1.14 11.17 -9.31
CA ASP A 118 1.64 10.27 -8.26
C ASP A 118 0.62 10.16 -7.12
N ARG A 119 0.08 11.29 -6.63
CA ARG A 119 -0.96 11.28 -5.60
C ARG A 119 -2.24 10.55 -6.05
N TRP A 120 -2.68 10.75 -7.30
CA TRP A 120 -3.83 10.03 -7.82
C TRP A 120 -3.58 8.52 -7.86
N CYS A 121 -2.37 8.07 -8.24
CA CYS A 121 -1.98 6.67 -8.21
C CYS A 121 -2.04 6.11 -6.77
N ASP A 122 -1.50 6.86 -5.79
CA ASP A 122 -1.52 6.46 -4.39
C ASP A 122 -2.94 6.32 -3.85
N GLU A 123 -3.81 7.29 -4.14
CA GLU A 123 -5.23 7.28 -3.75
C GLU A 123 -5.98 6.12 -4.40
N MET A 124 -5.85 5.93 -5.70
CA MET A 124 -6.47 4.83 -6.44
C MET A 124 -5.97 3.47 -5.94
N HIS A 125 -4.67 3.32 -5.69
CA HIS A 125 -4.10 2.10 -5.14
C HIS A 125 -4.69 1.80 -3.75
N ALA A 126 -4.79 2.82 -2.90
CA ALA A 126 -5.41 2.67 -1.60
C ALA A 126 -6.88 2.23 -1.71
N GLU A 127 -7.64 2.78 -2.65
CA GLU A 127 -9.03 2.39 -2.89
C GLU A 127 -9.15 0.92 -3.34
N VAL A 128 -8.33 0.49 -4.30
CA VAL A 128 -8.31 -0.89 -4.80
C VAL A 128 -7.96 -1.87 -3.67
N VAL A 129 -6.87 -1.61 -2.96
CA VAL A 129 -6.45 -2.45 -1.83
C VAL A 129 -7.53 -2.50 -0.74
N ASN A 130 -8.08 -1.34 -0.35
CA ASN A 130 -9.12 -1.27 0.67
C ASN A 130 -10.41 -1.96 0.25
N GLY A 131 -10.76 -1.95 -1.03
CA GLY A 131 -11.93 -2.64 -1.58
C GLY A 131 -11.85 -4.17 -1.45
N ARG A 132 -10.66 -4.73 -1.48
CA ARG A 132 -10.40 -6.16 -1.33
C ARG A 132 -10.29 -6.61 0.12
N VAL A 133 -9.87 -5.70 1.02
CA VAL A 133 -9.58 -6.03 2.42
C VAL A 133 -10.86 -6.12 3.24
N THR A 134 -11.09 -7.27 3.83
CA THR A 134 -12.16 -7.54 4.80
C THR A 134 -11.62 -7.57 6.23
N LEU A 135 -12.48 -7.16 7.18
CA LEU A 135 -12.16 -7.17 8.61
C LEU A 135 -13.13 -8.11 9.32
N ARG A 136 -12.63 -8.91 10.24
CA ARG A 136 -13.47 -9.76 11.09
C ARG A 136 -12.82 -10.09 12.43
N GLU A 137 -13.64 -10.39 13.43
CA GLU A 137 -13.19 -11.10 14.63
C GLU A 137 -13.10 -12.59 14.33
N ALA A 138 -12.08 -13.26 14.82
CA ALA A 138 -11.79 -14.65 14.51
C ALA A 138 -11.63 -15.50 15.77
N ALA A 139 -12.26 -16.68 15.75
CA ALA A 139 -11.94 -17.72 16.73
C ALA A 139 -10.55 -18.30 16.43
N LEU A 140 -9.74 -18.48 17.47
CA LEU A 140 -8.40 -19.05 17.34
C LEU A 140 -8.51 -20.55 16.97
N THR A 141 -8.03 -20.87 15.77
CA THR A 141 -7.87 -22.26 15.31
C THR A 141 -6.38 -22.60 15.24
N PRO A 142 -5.98 -23.90 15.22
CA PRO A 142 -4.58 -24.28 15.05
C PRO A 142 -3.93 -23.70 13.80
N ALA A 143 -4.66 -23.58 12.70
CA ALA A 143 -4.18 -22.98 11.46
C ALA A 143 -3.95 -21.47 11.62
N LEU A 144 -4.91 -20.75 12.22
CA LEU A 144 -4.76 -19.32 12.48
C LEU A 144 -3.62 -19.04 13.48
N LEU A 145 -3.50 -19.84 14.54
CA LEU A 145 -2.39 -19.72 15.49
C LEU A 145 -1.04 -19.83 14.79
N ALA A 146 -0.87 -20.84 13.94
CA ALA A 146 0.38 -21.00 13.17
C ALA A 146 0.67 -19.80 12.28
N GLU A 147 -0.37 -19.24 11.64
CA GLU A 147 -0.22 -18.06 10.78
C GLU A 147 0.11 -16.78 11.58
N LEU A 148 -0.53 -16.53 12.72
CA LEU A 148 -0.20 -15.40 13.58
C LEU A 148 1.23 -15.48 14.12
N ILE A 149 1.68 -16.68 14.48
CA ILE A 149 3.07 -16.93 14.87
C ILE A 149 4.04 -16.66 13.70
N ARG A 150 3.67 -17.03 12.47
CA ARG A 150 4.46 -16.74 11.28
C ARG A 150 4.58 -15.22 11.06
N LEU A 151 3.44 -14.49 11.06
CA LEU A 151 3.40 -13.04 10.89
C LEU A 151 4.19 -12.30 11.99
N SER A 152 4.12 -12.77 13.24
CA SER A 152 4.94 -12.19 14.30
C SER A 152 6.44 -12.42 14.09
N GLY A 153 6.81 -13.54 13.44
CA GLY A 153 8.20 -13.78 13.03
C GLY A 153 8.66 -12.82 11.93
N ASP A 154 7.78 -12.48 10.98
CA ASP A 154 8.04 -11.46 9.97
C ASP A 154 8.26 -10.09 10.64
N TRP A 155 7.44 -9.75 11.65
CA TRP A 155 7.60 -8.53 12.43
C TRP A 155 8.92 -8.51 13.25
N GLU A 156 9.30 -9.63 13.88
CA GLU A 156 10.60 -9.74 14.54
C GLU A 156 11.75 -9.46 13.58
N ALA A 157 11.69 -10.01 12.36
CA ALA A 157 12.72 -9.83 11.33
C ALA A 157 12.86 -8.37 10.87
N GLU A 158 11.80 -7.56 10.93
CA GLU A 158 11.87 -6.13 10.66
C GLU A 158 12.75 -5.37 11.67
N GLY A 159 12.91 -5.89 12.88
CA GLY A 159 13.68 -5.26 13.94
C GLY A 159 13.17 -3.86 14.33
N SER A 160 11.90 -3.57 14.13
CA SER A 160 11.28 -2.25 14.32
C SER A 160 10.97 -1.90 15.77
N CYS A 161 10.96 -2.89 16.68
CA CYS A 161 10.69 -2.71 18.11
C CYS A 161 11.88 -3.12 18.98
N HIS A 162 11.98 -2.53 20.17
CA HIS A 162 12.97 -2.92 21.17
C HIS A 162 12.49 -4.17 21.93
N GLY A 163 13.31 -5.25 21.87
CA GLY A 163 13.04 -6.47 22.64
C GLY A 163 11.88 -7.33 22.13
N TYR A 164 11.31 -6.99 20.99
CA TYR A 164 10.26 -7.82 20.36
C TYR A 164 10.86 -9.16 19.92
N ARG A 165 10.11 -10.21 20.13
CA ARG A 165 10.42 -11.58 19.70
C ARG A 165 9.18 -12.19 19.04
N LYS A 166 9.39 -13.15 18.19
CA LYS A 166 8.33 -13.98 17.62
C LYS A 166 7.45 -14.58 18.73
N ASN A 167 6.15 -14.51 18.54
CA ASN A 167 5.17 -15.04 19.47
C ASN A 167 5.23 -16.57 19.60
N THR A 168 4.88 -17.03 20.76
CA THR A 168 4.57 -18.43 21.07
C THR A 168 3.07 -18.61 21.21
N PRO A 169 2.53 -19.84 21.23
CA PRO A 169 1.11 -20.06 21.48
C PRO A 169 0.59 -19.35 22.74
N ALA A 170 1.35 -19.33 23.82
CA ALA A 170 0.97 -18.72 25.08
C ALA A 170 0.83 -17.17 25.01
N ASP A 171 1.48 -16.52 24.04
CA ASP A 171 1.36 -15.08 23.85
C ASP A 171 0.04 -14.71 23.12
N ILE A 172 -0.57 -15.65 22.41
CA ILE A 172 -1.76 -15.45 21.57
C ILE A 172 -3.03 -16.06 22.18
N GLU A 173 -2.92 -17.22 22.83
CA GLU A 173 -4.04 -17.93 23.45
C GLU A 173 -4.72 -17.06 24.52
N GLY A 174 -6.05 -17.09 24.53
CA GLY A 174 -6.86 -16.30 25.47
C GLY A 174 -7.20 -14.89 25.00
N ASN A 175 -6.58 -14.40 23.93
CA ASN A 175 -6.89 -13.10 23.37
C ASN A 175 -8.11 -13.16 22.41
N ARG A 176 -8.83 -12.03 22.31
CA ARG A 176 -9.71 -11.74 21.18
C ARG A 176 -8.83 -11.36 19.98
N ILE A 177 -9.17 -11.89 18.81
CA ILE A 177 -8.35 -11.75 17.61
C ILE A 177 -9.18 -11.08 16.53
N PHE A 178 -8.65 -10.00 15.97
CA PHE A 178 -9.22 -9.26 14.87
C PHE A 178 -8.26 -9.34 13.67
N LEU A 179 -8.80 -9.68 12.49
CA LEU A 179 -8.02 -9.89 11.29
C LEU A 179 -8.37 -8.86 10.22
N ALA A 180 -7.37 -8.46 9.46
CA ALA A 180 -7.51 -7.89 8.14
C ALA A 180 -7.05 -8.93 7.12
N GLU A 181 -7.91 -9.22 6.12
CA GLU A 181 -7.67 -10.26 5.12
C GLU A 181 -7.85 -9.71 3.70
N ASP A 182 -6.92 -10.05 2.79
CA ASP A 182 -7.09 -9.87 1.34
C ASP A 182 -7.47 -11.24 0.76
N GLY A 183 -8.73 -11.40 0.35
CA GLY A 183 -9.30 -12.71 0.07
C GLY A 183 -9.33 -13.60 1.31
N ALA A 184 -8.56 -14.67 1.33
CA ALA A 184 -8.43 -15.59 2.47
C ALA A 184 -7.09 -15.47 3.21
N GLU A 185 -6.23 -14.56 2.78
CA GLU A 185 -4.90 -14.38 3.33
C GLU A 185 -4.90 -13.31 4.44
N PRO A 186 -4.50 -13.63 5.68
CA PRO A 186 -4.31 -12.64 6.73
C PRO A 186 -3.13 -11.70 6.37
N ILE A 187 -3.44 -10.41 6.23
CA ILE A 187 -2.49 -9.35 5.92
C ILE A 187 -2.18 -8.45 7.11
N GLY A 188 -2.96 -8.58 8.17
CA GLY A 188 -2.76 -7.89 9.42
C GLY A 188 -3.63 -8.47 10.53
N TYR A 189 -3.22 -8.22 11.75
CA TYR A 189 -3.97 -8.64 12.93
C TYR A 189 -3.87 -7.60 14.04
N LEU A 190 -4.87 -7.63 14.91
CA LEU A 190 -4.89 -7.03 16.22
C LEU A 190 -5.35 -8.07 17.20
N PHE A 191 -4.68 -8.21 18.33
CA PHE A 191 -5.20 -9.03 19.41
C PHE A 191 -4.95 -8.39 20.77
N GLY A 192 -5.76 -8.81 21.73
CA GLY A 192 -5.70 -8.35 23.11
C GLY A 192 -6.79 -9.01 23.95
N HIS A 193 -6.89 -8.63 25.19
CA HIS A 193 -7.81 -9.24 26.13
C HIS A 193 -8.41 -8.21 27.08
N ARG A 194 -9.53 -8.61 27.72
CA ARG A 194 -10.19 -7.79 28.73
C ARG A 194 -9.46 -7.92 30.05
N GLU A 195 -9.20 -6.79 30.67
CA GLU A 195 -8.62 -6.65 32.00
C GLU A 195 -9.50 -5.82 32.92
N THR A 196 -9.14 -5.76 34.19
CA THR A 196 -9.78 -4.91 35.19
C THR A 196 -8.73 -4.05 35.89
N ALA A 197 -8.99 -2.75 35.98
CA ALA A 197 -8.03 -1.77 36.52
C ALA A 197 -7.76 -2.03 38.01
N GLU A 198 -6.53 -2.37 38.35
CA GLU A 198 -6.04 -2.48 39.74
C GLU A 198 -5.12 -1.33 40.12
N LYS A 199 -4.31 -0.80 39.23
CA LYS A 199 -3.24 0.18 39.50
C LYS A 199 -3.20 1.35 38.53
N ALA A 200 -4.28 1.62 37.82
CA ALA A 200 -4.39 2.67 36.81
C ALA A 200 -5.21 3.89 37.32
N SER A 201 -5.26 4.12 38.64
CA SER A 201 -6.12 5.11 39.28
C SER A 201 -5.89 6.57 38.87
N SER A 202 -4.79 6.84 38.13
CA SER A 202 -4.55 8.16 37.53
C SER A 202 -5.37 8.45 36.29
N ILE A 203 -5.90 7.41 35.62
CA ILE A 203 -6.67 7.54 34.38
C ILE A 203 -8.05 6.90 34.49
N MET A 204 -8.25 5.86 35.31
CA MET A 204 -9.52 5.19 35.51
C MET A 204 -9.69 4.71 36.97
N PRO A 205 -10.91 4.64 37.52
CA PRO A 205 -11.18 4.06 38.82
C PRO A 205 -10.76 2.60 38.92
N GLU A 206 -10.45 2.13 40.15
CA GLU A 206 -10.23 0.72 40.41
C GLU A 206 -11.50 -0.10 40.08
N GLY A 207 -11.32 -1.25 39.46
CA GLY A 207 -12.43 -2.11 39.02
C GLY A 207 -13.01 -1.77 37.67
N THR A 208 -12.54 -0.69 37.00
CA THR A 208 -12.97 -0.34 35.64
C THR A 208 -12.51 -1.41 34.64
N PRO A 209 -13.41 -1.96 33.80
CA PRO A 209 -13.02 -2.87 32.74
C PRO A 209 -12.34 -2.12 31.60
N PHE A 210 -11.22 -2.65 31.12
CA PHE A 210 -10.53 -2.13 29.95
C PHE A 210 -10.06 -3.26 29.04
N PHE A 211 -9.80 -2.91 27.79
CA PHE A 211 -9.20 -3.81 26.80
C PHE A 211 -7.71 -3.49 26.67
N GLU A 212 -6.83 -4.42 27.04
CA GLU A 212 -5.39 -4.31 26.77
C GLU A 212 -5.11 -4.84 25.37
N LEU A 213 -4.72 -3.94 24.47
CA LEU A 213 -4.28 -4.27 23.13
C LEU A 213 -2.80 -4.68 23.21
N GLU A 214 -2.52 -5.94 22.97
CA GLU A 214 -1.16 -6.50 23.02
C GLU A 214 -0.39 -6.24 21.74
N GLU A 215 -1.01 -6.50 20.58
CA GLU A 215 -0.36 -6.32 19.28
C GLU A 215 -1.31 -5.78 18.23
N LEU A 216 -0.77 -4.89 17.38
CA LEU A 216 -1.34 -4.46 16.11
C LEU A 216 -0.24 -4.53 15.04
N TYR A 217 -0.42 -5.41 14.08
CA TYR A 217 0.50 -5.61 12.97
C TYR A 217 -0.21 -5.56 11.63
N VAL A 218 0.42 -4.95 10.65
CA VAL A 218 0.03 -4.97 9.23
C VAL A 218 1.28 -5.24 8.41
N ARG A 219 1.21 -6.17 7.47
CA ARG A 219 2.32 -6.52 6.56
C ARG A 219 2.84 -5.27 5.84
N PRO A 220 4.16 -5.12 5.65
CA PRO A 220 4.78 -3.90 5.09
C PRO A 220 4.16 -3.41 3.79
N GLU A 221 3.85 -4.32 2.86
CA GLU A 221 3.27 -4.04 1.56
C GLU A 221 1.83 -3.51 1.61
N TYR A 222 1.13 -3.72 2.73
CA TYR A 222 -0.24 -3.24 2.97
C TYR A 222 -0.29 -2.01 3.90
N ARG A 223 0.85 -1.47 4.31
CA ARG A 223 0.91 -0.26 5.15
C ARG A 223 0.63 0.99 4.33
N ARG A 224 0.25 2.06 5.01
CA ARG A 224 -0.11 3.37 4.42
C ARG A 224 -1.40 3.39 3.60
N PHE A 225 -2.14 2.30 3.51
CA PHE A 225 -3.47 2.24 2.92
C PHE A 225 -4.60 2.41 3.96
N GLY A 226 -4.28 2.80 5.19
CA GLY A 226 -5.27 3.00 6.26
C GLY A 226 -5.76 1.71 6.93
N ILE A 227 -5.23 0.53 6.55
CA ILE A 227 -5.69 -0.78 7.06
C ILE A 227 -5.55 -0.87 8.59
N GLY A 228 -4.41 -0.43 9.15
CA GLY A 228 -4.20 -0.43 10.60
C GLY A 228 -5.24 0.42 11.34
N LYS A 229 -5.61 1.58 10.80
CA LYS A 229 -6.66 2.45 11.34
C LYS A 229 -8.04 1.77 11.28
N ARG A 230 -8.37 1.17 10.15
CA ARG A 230 -9.63 0.43 10.00
C ARG A 230 -9.72 -0.77 10.95
N LEU A 231 -8.64 -1.52 11.09
CA LEU A 231 -8.57 -2.69 11.98
C LEU A 231 -8.70 -2.28 13.45
N PHE A 232 -8.03 -1.19 13.84
CA PHE A 232 -8.17 -0.63 15.19
C PHE A 232 -9.61 -0.19 15.46
N ALA A 233 -10.21 0.60 14.58
CA ALA A 233 -11.58 1.07 14.74
C ALA A 233 -12.61 -0.09 14.79
N PHE A 234 -12.37 -1.15 14.00
CA PHE A 234 -13.19 -2.35 14.04
C PHE A 234 -13.09 -3.07 15.40
N ALA A 235 -11.87 -3.24 15.92
CA ALA A 235 -11.65 -3.83 17.23
C ALA A 235 -12.23 -2.95 18.37
N GLU A 236 -11.99 -1.64 18.33
CA GLU A 236 -12.54 -0.65 19.28
C GLU A 236 -14.07 -0.76 19.38
N GLN A 237 -14.75 -0.80 18.22
CA GLN A 237 -16.20 -0.97 18.19
C GLN A 237 -16.63 -2.31 18.82
N ALA A 238 -15.92 -3.39 18.55
CA ALA A 238 -16.26 -4.71 19.05
C ALA A 238 -16.01 -4.87 20.56
N VAL A 239 -15.01 -4.17 21.14
CA VAL A 239 -14.68 -4.26 22.56
C VAL A 239 -15.44 -3.23 23.41
N SER A 240 -16.01 -2.18 22.82
CA SER A 240 -16.79 -1.14 23.52
C SER A 240 -18.04 -1.66 24.23
N GLU A 241 -18.48 -2.88 23.94
CA GLU A 241 -19.61 -3.52 24.60
C GLU A 241 -19.26 -4.01 26.02
N ASP A 242 -17.97 -4.31 26.28
CA ASP A 242 -17.52 -4.94 27.54
C ASP A 242 -16.27 -4.30 28.15
N ALA A 243 -15.78 -3.18 27.60
CA ALA A 243 -14.67 -2.39 28.12
C ALA A 243 -14.98 -0.88 28.02
N GLU A 244 -14.59 -0.12 29.04
CA GLU A 244 -14.75 1.34 29.08
C GLU A 244 -13.52 2.08 28.54
N PHE A 245 -12.37 1.42 28.55
CA PHE A 245 -11.10 1.96 28.04
C PHE A 245 -10.41 0.94 27.16
N LEU A 246 -9.61 1.44 26.20
CA LEU A 246 -8.65 0.66 25.45
C LEU A 246 -7.25 1.17 25.78
N MET A 247 -6.36 0.29 26.18
CA MET A 247 -4.98 0.57 26.55
C MET A 247 -4.02 -0.19 25.65
N LEU A 248 -2.83 0.36 25.46
CA LEU A 248 -1.71 -0.30 24.84
C LEU A 248 -0.37 0.24 25.32
N SER A 249 0.66 -0.57 25.15
CA SER A 249 2.05 -0.15 25.34
C SER A 249 2.84 -0.35 24.06
N THR A 250 3.78 0.55 23.75
CA THR A 250 4.63 0.41 22.57
C THR A 250 6.11 0.58 22.88
N ALA A 251 6.93 -0.31 22.33
CA ALA A 251 8.40 -0.27 22.42
C ALA A 251 9.06 0.00 21.06
N THR A 252 8.37 0.69 20.18
CA THR A 252 8.81 0.97 18.82
C THR A 252 10.08 1.82 18.76
N LYS A 253 10.96 1.53 17.78
CA LYS A 253 12.11 2.39 17.45
C LYS A 253 11.68 3.62 16.63
N ASN A 254 10.58 3.52 15.90
CA ASN A 254 9.99 4.62 15.13
C ASN A 254 8.88 5.33 15.93
N TRP A 255 9.20 5.78 17.13
CA TRP A 255 8.23 6.34 18.06
C TRP A 255 7.48 7.57 17.51
N ARG A 256 8.11 8.40 16.66
CA ARG A 256 7.44 9.57 16.07
C ARG A 256 6.24 9.19 15.22
N ALA A 257 6.43 8.25 14.28
CA ALA A 257 5.35 7.80 13.42
C ALA A 257 4.28 7.03 14.20
N ILE A 258 4.69 6.22 15.16
CA ILE A 258 3.75 5.40 15.95
C ILE A 258 2.95 6.25 16.94
N LEU A 259 3.56 7.25 17.61
CA LEU A 259 2.81 8.17 18.45
C LEU A 259 1.89 9.08 17.62
N HIS A 260 2.32 9.54 16.43
CA HIS A 260 1.43 10.25 15.51
C HIS A 260 0.20 9.40 15.14
N PHE A 261 0.41 8.14 14.80
CA PHE A 261 -0.67 7.22 14.49
C PHE A 261 -1.66 7.06 15.66
N TYR A 262 -1.18 6.76 16.87
CA TYR A 262 -2.06 6.55 18.00
C TYR A 262 -2.72 7.85 18.51
N LEU A 263 -1.98 8.94 18.61
CA LEU A 263 -2.48 10.18 19.19
C LEU A 263 -3.30 11.01 18.20
N GLU A 264 -2.79 11.20 16.97
CA GLU A 264 -3.40 12.11 16.00
C GLU A 264 -4.42 11.40 15.08
N GLU A 265 -4.13 10.16 14.66
CA GLU A 265 -5.01 9.46 13.74
C GLU A 265 -6.09 8.61 14.43
N LEU A 266 -5.79 8.04 15.61
CA LEU A 266 -6.71 7.22 16.40
C LEU A 266 -7.32 7.95 17.59
N GLY A 267 -6.82 9.15 17.95
CA GLY A 267 -7.37 9.98 19.03
C GLY A 267 -7.13 9.43 20.43
N MET A 268 -6.10 8.60 20.62
CA MET A 268 -5.71 8.12 21.94
C MET A 268 -5.01 9.21 22.77
N GLU A 269 -5.06 9.11 24.08
CA GLU A 269 -4.36 10.01 24.99
C GLU A 269 -3.04 9.40 25.48
N PHE A 270 -2.03 10.24 25.69
CA PHE A 270 -0.72 9.82 26.18
C PHE A 270 -0.73 9.76 27.71
N TRP A 271 -0.44 8.59 28.28
CA TRP A 271 -0.39 8.40 29.71
C TRP A 271 1.03 8.40 30.30
N SER A 272 1.96 7.57 29.75
CA SER A 272 3.30 7.41 30.34
C SER A 272 4.36 7.03 29.30
N ALA A 273 5.63 7.29 29.63
CA ALA A 273 6.77 6.86 28.82
C ALA A 273 7.92 6.33 29.68
N ARG A 274 8.68 5.36 29.14
CA ARG A 274 9.98 4.96 29.66
C ARG A 274 11.06 5.34 28.66
N LEU A 275 12.11 6.03 29.16
CA LEU A 275 13.24 6.47 28.34
C LEU A 275 14.52 5.84 28.87
N PHE A 276 15.47 5.54 27.98
CA PHE A 276 16.79 5.04 28.36
C PHE A 276 17.90 5.73 27.59
N LYS A 277 19.09 5.73 28.16
CA LYS A 277 20.31 6.22 27.54
C LYS A 277 21.45 5.28 27.91
N LYS A 278 22.20 4.81 26.93
CA LYS A 278 23.45 4.12 27.18
C LYS A 278 24.50 5.15 27.60
N LEU A 279 25.22 4.90 28.74
CA LEU A 279 26.32 5.72 29.26
C LEU A 279 27.66 5.24 28.71
#